data_5b2001aabe2fab926983c9268f3759a2
#
_entry.id   5b2001aabe2fab926983c9268f3759a2
#
_cell.length_a   1.000
_cell.length_b   1.000
_cell.length_c   1.000
_cell.angle_alpha   90.00
_cell.angle_beta   90.00
_cell.angle_gamma   90.00
#
_symmetry.space_group_name_H-M   'P 1'
#
loop_
_entity.id
_entity.type
_entity.pdbx_description
1 polymer ?
#
loop_
_entity_poly.entity_id
_entity_poly.type
_entity_poly.pdbx_seq_one_letter_code
_entity_poly.pdbx_strand_id
1 'polypeptide(L)' 'LSDYVNIYTTGQRYTVLTTMKGIESKLPPKDFARVHRSYIIRIDKIKEIEENTVFIGENAIPISRSHKEALLKKLNLL' A
#
# COMPACT_ATOMS: atom_id res chain seq x y z
N LEU A 1 13.31 20.62 1.39
CA LEU A 1 13.21 19.16 1.31
C LEU A 1 12.30 18.77 0.18
N SER A 2 12.77 17.89 -0.64
CA SER A 2 11.87 17.34 -1.65
C SER A 2 11.46 15.95 -1.21
N ASP A 3 10.16 15.71 -1.37
CA ASP A 3 9.60 14.41 -1.09
C ASP A 3 9.57 13.62 -2.38
N TYR A 4 9.77 12.32 -2.26
CA TYR A 4 9.59 11.45 -3.41
C TYR A 4 9.03 10.12 -2.95
N VAL A 5 8.40 9.44 -3.90
CA VAL A 5 7.77 8.14 -3.67
C VAL A 5 8.34 7.18 -4.68
N ASN A 6 8.68 5.98 -4.23
CA ASN A 6 9.12 4.91 -5.13
C ASN A 6 7.92 4.04 -5.45
N ILE A 7 7.66 3.84 -6.73
CA ILE A 7 6.57 3.01 -7.21
C ILE A 7 7.16 1.72 -7.75
N TYR A 8 6.76 0.60 -7.19
CA TYR A 8 7.25 -0.71 -7.60
C TYR A 8 6.18 -1.40 -8.43
N THR A 9 6.55 -1.73 -9.65
CA THR A 9 5.70 -2.53 -10.50
C THR A 9 6.43 -3.85 -10.76
N THR A 10 5.79 -4.75 -11.47
CA THR A 10 6.43 -6.01 -11.81
C THR A 10 7.69 -5.72 -12.62
N GLY A 11 8.85 -6.00 -12.02
CA GLY A 11 10.12 -5.87 -12.72
C GLY A 11 10.71 -4.47 -12.81
N GLN A 12 10.04 -3.46 -12.26
CA GLN A 12 10.55 -2.09 -12.37
C GLN A 12 10.25 -1.24 -11.16
N ARG A 13 11.05 -0.20 -11.00
CA ARG A 13 10.84 0.79 -9.95
C ARG A 13 10.91 2.18 -10.57
N TYR A 14 9.98 3.02 -10.19
CA TYR A 14 9.94 4.42 -10.64
C TYR A 14 10.01 5.32 -9.42
N THR A 15 10.75 6.42 -9.54
CA THR A 15 10.82 7.42 -8.49
C THR A 15 10.12 8.67 -8.96
N VAL A 16 9.15 9.14 -8.18
CA VAL A 16 8.32 10.28 -8.54
C VAL A 16 8.39 11.31 -7.43
N LEU A 17 8.56 12.58 -7.81
CA LEU A 17 8.59 13.67 -6.85
C LEU A 17 7.16 13.98 -6.41
N THR A 18 6.80 13.52 -5.23
CA THR A 18 5.48 13.73 -4.67
C THR A 18 5.52 13.24 -3.24
N THR A 19 4.41 13.44 -2.51
CA THR A 19 4.26 12.89 -1.16
C THR A 19 3.41 11.64 -1.22
N MET A 20 3.43 10.85 -0.14
CA MET A 20 2.54 9.69 -0.04
C MET A 20 1.09 10.12 -0.16
N LYS A 21 0.73 11.22 0.48
CA LYS A 21 -0.64 11.73 0.41
C LYS A 21 -0.99 12.17 -1.01
N GLY A 22 -0.03 12.77 -1.71
CA GLY A 22 -0.25 13.19 -3.08
C GLY A 22 -0.50 12.04 -4.01
N ILE A 23 0.29 10.97 -3.89
CA ILE A 23 0.10 9.79 -4.73
C ILE A 23 -1.20 9.08 -4.36
N GLU A 24 -1.49 8.99 -3.06
CA GLU A 24 -2.71 8.34 -2.60
C GLU A 24 -3.96 8.97 -3.21
N SER A 25 -3.97 10.30 -3.32
CA SER A 25 -5.13 11.01 -3.86
C SER A 25 -5.36 10.74 -5.34
N LYS A 26 -4.34 10.24 -6.04
CA LYS A 26 -4.44 9.96 -7.47
C LYS A 26 -4.74 8.50 -7.79
N LEU A 27 -4.69 7.64 -6.80
CA LEU A 27 -4.92 6.21 -7.02
C LEU A 27 -6.38 5.87 -6.73
N PRO A 28 -7.01 5.01 -7.55
CA PRO A 28 -8.40 4.62 -7.30
C PRO A 28 -8.53 3.89 -5.98
N PRO A 29 -9.37 4.37 -5.07
CA PRO A 29 -9.46 3.75 -3.74
C PRO A 29 -10.02 2.33 -3.75
N LYS A 30 -10.70 1.92 -4.81
CA LYS A 30 -11.18 0.55 -4.88
C LYS A 30 -10.05 -0.44 -5.20
N ASP A 31 -8.95 0.05 -5.79
CA ASP A 31 -7.85 -0.81 -6.22
C ASP A 31 -6.63 -0.73 -5.33
N PHE A 32 -6.52 0.32 -4.53
CA PHE A 32 -5.35 0.58 -3.71
C PHE A 32 -5.74 0.85 -2.27
N ALA A 33 -4.85 0.52 -1.36
CA ALA A 33 -5.08 0.77 0.06
C ALA A 33 -3.81 1.30 0.71
N ARG A 34 -3.95 2.39 1.46
CA ARG A 34 -2.88 2.86 2.31
C ARG A 34 -2.82 1.93 3.51
N VAL A 35 -1.69 1.27 3.74
CA VAL A 35 -1.58 0.31 4.85
C VAL A 35 -0.61 0.77 5.92
N HIS A 36 0.10 1.85 5.66
CA HIS A 36 1.13 2.35 6.54
C HIS A 36 1.43 3.77 6.10
N ARG A 37 2.00 4.59 6.99
CA ARG A 37 2.35 5.94 6.59
C ARG A 37 3.33 5.96 5.42
N SER A 38 4.05 4.86 5.23
CA SER A 38 5.06 4.77 4.17
C SER A 38 4.70 3.81 3.05
N TYR A 39 3.53 3.15 3.09
CA TYR A 39 3.21 2.14 2.09
C TYR A 39 1.77 2.21 1.62
N ILE A 40 1.61 2.13 0.31
CA ILE A 40 0.32 1.94 -0.36
C ILE A 40 0.47 0.70 -1.21
N ILE A 41 -0.54 -0.16 -1.20
CA ILE A 41 -0.47 -1.41 -1.95
C ILE A 41 -1.64 -1.52 -2.93
N ARG A 42 -1.44 -2.35 -3.95
CA ARG A 42 -2.53 -2.71 -4.85
C ARG A 42 -3.25 -3.92 -4.28
N ILE A 43 -4.54 -3.77 -4.07
CA ILE A 43 -5.33 -4.78 -3.34
C ILE A 43 -5.32 -6.14 -4.03
N ASP A 44 -5.44 -6.15 -5.35
CA ASP A 44 -5.50 -7.42 -6.07
C ASP A 44 -4.17 -8.17 -6.14
N LYS A 45 -3.11 -7.58 -5.61
CA LYS A 45 -1.81 -8.24 -5.56
C LYS A 45 -1.52 -8.86 -4.20
N ILE A 46 -2.44 -8.74 -3.26
CA ILE A 46 -2.24 -9.32 -1.95
C ILE A 46 -2.24 -10.83 -2.06
N LYS A 47 -1.17 -11.43 -1.57
CA LYS A 47 -1.01 -12.87 -1.55
C LYS A 47 -1.51 -13.45 -0.24
N GLU A 48 -1.25 -12.74 0.85
CA GLU A 48 -1.53 -13.25 2.19
C GLU A 48 -1.46 -12.11 3.19
N ILE A 49 -2.23 -12.20 4.25
CA ILE A 49 -2.13 -11.28 5.38
C ILE A 49 -1.93 -12.11 6.62
N GLU A 50 -0.87 -11.80 7.38
CA GLU A 50 -0.60 -12.44 8.67
C GLU A 50 -0.44 -11.35 9.70
N GLU A 51 -1.36 -11.28 10.65
CA GLU A 51 -1.32 -10.30 11.72
C GLU A 51 -1.19 -8.88 11.16
N ASN A 52 -0.01 -8.28 11.29
CA ASN A 52 0.22 -6.91 10.87
C ASN A 52 1.11 -6.83 9.64
N THR A 53 1.08 -7.85 8.78
CA THR A 53 1.92 -7.89 7.59
C THR A 53 1.11 -8.33 6.39
N VAL A 54 1.29 -7.60 5.28
CA VAL A 54 0.73 -7.97 3.98
C VAL A 54 1.87 -8.51 3.13
N PHE A 55 1.64 -9.64 2.49
CA PHE A 55 2.63 -10.22 1.58
C PHE A 55 2.20 -9.99 0.14
N ILE A 56 3.08 -9.37 -0.63
CA ILE A 56 2.87 -9.12 -2.05
C ILE A 56 4.13 -9.60 -2.77
N GLY A 57 3.98 -10.62 -3.63
CA GLY A 57 5.15 -11.25 -4.21
C GLY A 57 6.04 -11.77 -3.09
N GLU A 58 7.30 -11.34 -3.09
CA GLU A 58 8.24 -11.73 -2.05
C GLU A 58 8.47 -10.62 -1.03
N ASN A 59 7.59 -9.63 -1.03
CA ASN A 59 7.74 -8.49 -0.12
C ASN A 59 6.79 -8.61 1.06
N ALA A 60 7.33 -8.38 2.26
CA ALA A 60 6.55 -8.32 3.49
C ALA A 60 6.35 -6.85 3.84
N ILE A 61 5.13 -6.38 3.79
CA ILE A 61 4.80 -4.97 3.97
C ILE A 61 4.06 -4.78 5.28
N PRO A 62 4.55 -3.93 6.17
CA PRO A 62 3.89 -3.76 7.47
C PRO A 62 2.58 -3.01 7.34
N ILE A 63 1.62 -3.42 8.16
CA ILE A 63 0.34 -2.73 8.27
C ILE A 63 0.35 -1.99 9.61
N SER A 64 0.17 -0.69 9.60
CA SER A 64 0.13 0.05 10.84
C SER A 64 -1.21 -0.20 11.54
N ARG A 65 -1.21 -0.03 12.86
CA ARG A 65 -2.42 -0.24 13.64
C ARG A 65 -3.56 0.65 13.15
N SER A 66 -3.25 1.89 12.81
CA SER A 66 -4.27 2.85 12.41
C SER A 66 -4.88 2.56 11.05
N HIS A 67 -4.24 1.70 10.24
CA HIS A 67 -4.74 1.39 8.89
C HIS A 67 -5.34 0.00 8.78
N LYS A 68 -5.17 -0.82 9.80
CA LYS A 68 -5.55 -2.23 9.70
C LYS A 68 -7.04 -2.44 9.53
N GLU A 69 -7.84 -1.73 10.30
CA GLU A 69 -9.29 -1.92 10.25
C GLU A 69 -9.85 -1.54 8.88
N ALA A 70 -9.39 -0.41 8.35
CA ALA A 70 -9.85 0.03 7.03
C ALA A 70 -9.46 -0.96 5.94
N LEU A 71 -8.27 -1.54 6.04
CA LEU A 71 -7.84 -2.54 5.06
C LEU A 71 -8.73 -3.77 5.13
N LEU A 72 -8.97 -4.28 6.34
CA LEU A 72 -9.79 -5.48 6.49
C LEU A 72 -11.22 -5.26 6.00
N LYS A 73 -11.76 -4.06 6.20
CA LYS A 73 -13.08 -3.74 5.68
C LYS A 73 -13.10 -3.72 4.16
N LYS A 74 -12.06 -3.16 3.54
CA LYS A 74 -11.96 -3.16 2.08
C LYS A 74 -11.94 -4.57 1.52
N LEU A 75 -11.36 -5.50 2.26
CA LEU A 75 -11.24 -6.88 1.83
C LEU A 75 -12.44 -7.73 2.26
N ASN A 76 -13.42 -7.11 2.90
CA ASN A 76 -14.61 -7.81 3.43
C ASN A 76 -14.24 -8.89 4.44
N LEU A 77 -13.21 -8.62 5.24
CA LEU A 77 -12.75 -9.54 6.26
C LEU A 77 -13.11 -9.09 7.67
N LEU A 78 -13.87 -8.02 7.77
CA LEU A 78 -14.22 -7.48 9.07
C LEU A 78 -15.72 -7.21 9.15
#